data_f84b5deee8d8643d2643b52bf922f08a
#
_entry.id   f84b5deee8d8643d2643b52bf922f08a
#
_cell.length_a   1.000
_cell.length_b   1.000
_cell.length_c   1.000
_cell.angle_alpha   90.00
_cell.angle_beta   90.00
_cell.angle_gamma   90.00
#
_symmetry.space_group_name_H-M   'P 1'
#
loop_
_entity.id
_entity.type
_entity.pdbx_description
1 polymer ?
#
loop_
_entity_poly.entity_id
_entity_poly.type
_entity_poly.pdbx_seq_one_letter_code
_entity_poly.pdbx_strand_id
1 'polypeptide(L)'
;MKGGDGKNVIEPDPNLAPIITRLFERYSTGNMSIREVTKMAQTEGMIFRKSKDPVPVARVHKILRNRIYCGDFDWDGKTFHGNYLPLVTRELWNRVQDIMDRRFLNRHRKAKHNFAFSGLISCGHCGCSLMGELKK
;
A
#
# COMPACT_ATOMS: atom_id res chain seq x y z
N MET A 1 8.17 -0.51 -25.13
CA MET A 1 8.44 -0.91 -26.55
C MET A 1 7.60 -0.04 -27.46
N LYS A 2 8.03 0.18 -28.71
CA LYS A 2 7.22 0.92 -29.70
C LYS A 2 6.24 -0.06 -30.32
N GLY A 3 4.94 0.22 -30.21
CA GLY A 3 3.93 -0.52 -30.94
C GLY A 3 4.03 -0.25 -32.46
N GLY A 4 3.42 -1.11 -33.29
CA GLY A 4 3.50 -1.03 -34.76
C GLY A 4 3.10 0.32 -35.38
N ASP A 5 2.37 1.19 -34.63
CA ASP A 5 1.93 2.53 -35.04
C ASP A 5 2.82 3.67 -34.50
N GLY A 6 4.04 3.39 -34.06
CA GLY A 6 4.97 4.40 -33.54
C GLY A 6 4.59 5.00 -32.17
N LYS A 7 3.50 4.54 -31.56
CA LYS A 7 3.08 4.93 -30.20
C LYS A 7 3.78 4.08 -29.15
N ASN A 8 4.16 4.70 -28.03
CA ASN A 8 4.74 3.98 -26.91
C ASN A 8 3.65 3.13 -26.23
N VAL A 9 3.84 1.82 -26.18
CA VAL A 9 2.92 0.89 -25.50
C VAL A 9 3.53 0.47 -24.16
N ILE A 10 2.71 0.40 -23.12
CA ILE A 10 3.09 -0.13 -21.82
C ILE A 10 2.88 -1.65 -21.88
N GLU A 11 3.97 -2.41 -21.71
CA GLU A 11 3.93 -3.86 -21.65
C GLU A 11 4.42 -4.32 -20.26
N PRO A 12 3.79 -5.36 -19.68
CA PRO A 12 4.25 -5.92 -18.42
C PRO A 12 5.58 -6.63 -18.60
N ASP A 13 6.50 -6.42 -17.67
CA ASP A 13 7.77 -7.15 -17.60
C ASP A 13 7.46 -8.60 -17.18
N PRO A 14 7.82 -9.63 -17.98
CA PRO A 14 7.48 -11.02 -17.70
C PRO A 14 8.07 -11.55 -16.39
N ASN A 15 9.18 -10.98 -15.93
CA ASN A 15 9.83 -11.39 -14.68
C ASN A 15 9.17 -10.73 -13.45
N LEU A 16 8.77 -9.46 -13.56
CA LEU A 16 8.24 -8.70 -12.44
C LEU A 16 6.71 -8.78 -12.32
N ALA A 17 6.00 -8.97 -13.43
CA ALA A 17 4.55 -9.04 -13.46
C ALA A 17 3.97 -10.10 -12.50
N PRO A 18 4.43 -11.36 -12.48
CA PRO A 18 3.90 -12.38 -11.56
C PRO A 18 4.19 -12.05 -10.09
N ILE A 19 5.33 -11.41 -9.78
CA ILE A 19 5.66 -10.99 -8.42
C ILE A 19 4.69 -9.89 -7.97
N ILE A 20 4.42 -8.91 -8.83
CA ILE A 20 3.49 -7.82 -8.55
C ILE A 20 2.07 -8.35 -8.33
N THR A 21 1.59 -9.26 -9.17
CA THR A 21 0.27 -9.86 -9.00
C THR A 21 0.16 -10.57 -7.64
N ARG A 22 1.16 -11.37 -7.26
CA ARG A 22 1.21 -12.02 -5.93
C ARG A 22 1.28 -11.03 -4.77
N LEU A 23 1.94 -9.88 -4.93
CA LEU A 23 1.94 -8.81 -3.92
C LEU A 23 0.51 -8.34 -3.62
N PHE A 24 -0.27 -8.07 -4.67
CA PHE A 24 -1.67 -7.66 -4.51
C PHE A 24 -2.54 -8.76 -3.90
N GLU A 25 -2.43 -10.00 -4.37
CA GLU A 25 -3.18 -11.14 -3.86
C GLU A 25 -2.90 -11.38 -2.38
N ARG A 26 -1.64 -11.47 -1.99
CA ARG A 26 -1.23 -11.74 -0.60
C ARG A 26 -1.63 -10.59 0.33
N TYR A 27 -1.46 -9.34 -0.10
CA TYR A 27 -1.84 -8.20 0.71
C TYR A 27 -3.37 -8.09 0.85
N SER A 28 -4.14 -8.47 -0.18
CA SER A 28 -5.61 -8.43 -0.17
C SER A 28 -6.26 -9.39 0.83
N THR A 29 -5.54 -10.39 1.33
CA THR A 29 -6.02 -11.28 2.40
C THR A 29 -6.17 -10.54 3.74
N GLY A 30 -5.50 -9.38 3.91
CA GLY A 30 -5.49 -8.62 5.16
C GLY A 30 -4.61 -9.20 6.26
N ASN A 31 -4.08 -10.41 6.11
CA ASN A 31 -3.30 -11.11 7.14
C ASN A 31 -1.84 -10.68 7.18
N MET A 32 -1.30 -10.16 6.06
CA MET A 32 0.10 -9.77 5.95
C MET A 32 0.28 -8.26 6.04
N SER A 33 1.31 -7.82 6.76
CA SER A 33 1.75 -6.42 6.78
C SER A 33 2.51 -6.07 5.49
N ILE A 34 2.65 -4.78 5.17
CA ILE A 34 3.46 -4.33 4.02
C ILE A 34 4.92 -4.82 4.14
N ARG A 35 5.45 -4.90 5.37
CA ARG A 35 6.82 -5.38 5.60
C ARG A 35 6.99 -6.86 5.25
N GLU A 36 6.02 -7.70 5.61
CA GLU A 36 6.03 -9.14 5.29
C GLU A 36 5.91 -9.38 3.79
N VAL A 37 4.98 -8.68 3.13
CA VAL A 37 4.82 -8.75 1.68
C VAL A 37 6.07 -8.22 0.96
N THR A 38 6.75 -7.21 1.52
CA THR A 38 8.03 -6.74 0.98
C THR A 38 9.13 -7.80 1.11
N LYS A 39 9.24 -8.46 2.26
CA LYS A 39 10.21 -9.56 2.46
C LYS A 39 9.97 -10.70 1.45
N MET A 40 8.70 -11.07 1.22
CA MET A 40 8.34 -12.06 0.21
C MET A 40 8.83 -11.64 -1.18
N ALA A 41 8.56 -10.40 -1.60
CA ALA A 41 9.01 -9.88 -2.89
C ALA A 41 10.55 -9.86 -3.02
N GLN A 42 11.26 -9.55 -1.95
CA GLN A 42 12.73 -9.58 -1.91
C GLN A 42 13.26 -11.02 -2.08
N THR A 43 12.64 -12.00 -1.41
CA THR A 43 12.98 -13.43 -1.56
C THR A 43 12.73 -13.94 -2.98
N GLU A 44 11.69 -13.43 -3.65
CA GLU A 44 11.39 -13.73 -5.05
C GLU A 44 12.30 -12.99 -6.06
N GLY A 45 13.28 -12.22 -5.57
CA GLY A 45 14.28 -11.54 -6.39
C GLY A 45 13.84 -10.17 -6.91
N MET A 46 12.82 -9.54 -6.32
CA MET A 46 12.43 -8.18 -6.69
C MET A 46 13.47 -7.17 -6.22
N ILE A 47 14.18 -6.57 -7.17
CA ILE A 47 15.22 -5.57 -6.92
C ILE A 47 14.76 -4.16 -7.29
N PHE A 48 15.36 -3.16 -6.68
CA PHE A 48 15.16 -1.77 -7.04
C PHE A 48 16.08 -1.38 -8.21
N ARG A 49 15.47 -0.93 -9.32
CA ARG A 49 16.16 -0.70 -10.61
C ARG A 49 17.41 0.19 -10.53
N LYS A 50 17.40 1.21 -9.66
CA LYS A 50 18.49 2.20 -9.61
C LYS A 50 19.72 1.70 -8.86
N SER A 51 19.54 1.05 -7.71
CA SER A 51 20.62 0.64 -6.83
C SER A 51 20.95 -0.85 -6.90
N LYS A 52 20.09 -1.65 -7.59
CA LYS A 52 20.15 -3.13 -7.60
C LYS A 52 19.98 -3.77 -6.21
N ASP A 53 19.64 -2.99 -5.19
CA ASP A 53 19.34 -3.47 -3.85
C ASP A 53 17.97 -4.13 -3.77
N PRO A 54 17.68 -4.92 -2.73
CA PRO A 54 16.35 -5.43 -2.48
C PRO A 54 15.31 -4.31 -2.43
N VAL A 55 14.12 -4.53 -2.99
CA VAL A 55 13.06 -3.51 -3.05
C VAL A 55 12.72 -2.98 -1.64
N PRO A 56 12.72 -1.66 -1.41
CA PRO A 56 12.38 -1.08 -0.12
C PRO A 56 10.85 -1.07 0.11
N VAL A 57 10.44 -1.11 1.39
CA VAL A 57 9.02 -1.08 1.81
C VAL A 57 8.27 0.11 1.22
N ALA A 58 8.90 1.29 1.17
CA ALA A 58 8.31 2.49 0.59
C ALA A 58 7.97 2.32 -0.91
N ARG A 59 8.75 1.54 -1.63
CA ARG A 59 8.47 1.24 -3.04
C ARG A 59 7.30 0.29 -3.19
N VAL A 60 7.24 -0.76 -2.37
CA VAL A 60 6.09 -1.69 -2.37
C VAL A 60 4.80 -0.96 -2.00
N HIS A 61 4.85 -0.04 -1.03
CA HIS A 61 3.70 0.82 -0.72
C HIS A 61 3.23 1.62 -1.94
N LYS A 62 4.16 2.24 -2.69
CA LYS A 62 3.83 2.97 -3.92
C LYS A 62 3.27 2.06 -5.02
N ILE A 63 3.77 0.83 -5.16
CA ILE A 63 3.25 -0.16 -6.11
C ILE A 63 1.80 -0.49 -5.78
N LEU A 64 1.49 -0.83 -4.53
CA LEU A 64 0.13 -1.17 -4.08
C LEU A 64 -0.88 -0.01 -4.23
N ARG A 65 -0.42 1.25 -4.16
CA ARG A 65 -1.26 2.45 -4.38
C ARG A 65 -1.43 2.84 -5.85
N ASN A 66 -0.59 2.34 -6.72
CA ASN A 66 -0.58 2.79 -8.12
C ASN A 66 -1.70 2.11 -8.93
N ARG A 67 -2.59 2.92 -9.51
CA ARG A 67 -3.71 2.48 -10.35
C ARG A 67 -3.30 1.89 -11.69
N ILE A 68 -2.07 2.13 -12.14
CA ILE A 68 -1.58 1.62 -13.41
C ILE A 68 -1.72 0.08 -13.51
N TYR A 69 -1.63 -0.63 -12.38
CA TYR A 69 -1.74 -2.07 -12.34
C TYR A 69 -3.15 -2.59 -12.55
N CYS A 70 -4.19 -1.80 -12.30
CA CYS A 70 -5.59 -2.14 -12.59
C CYS A 70 -6.12 -1.54 -13.90
N GLY A 71 -5.23 -0.99 -14.74
CA GLY A 71 -5.58 -0.49 -16.06
C GLY A 71 -5.91 1.00 -16.13
N ASP A 72 -5.77 1.73 -15.02
CA ASP A 72 -6.04 3.16 -14.98
C ASP A 72 -4.74 3.96 -14.72
N PHE A 73 -4.73 5.22 -15.12
CA PHE A 73 -3.67 6.15 -14.76
C PHE A 73 -4.23 7.53 -14.49
N ASP A 74 -3.57 8.25 -13.58
CA ASP A 74 -3.93 9.60 -13.23
C ASP A 74 -3.05 10.59 -14.02
N TRP A 75 -3.70 11.54 -14.73
CA TRP A 75 -3.05 12.60 -15.46
C TRP A 75 -3.78 13.93 -15.21
N ASP A 76 -3.05 14.95 -14.80
CA ASP A 76 -3.59 16.29 -14.51
C ASP A 76 -4.81 16.26 -13.58
N GLY A 77 -4.74 15.47 -12.51
CA GLY A 77 -5.82 15.33 -11.53
C GLY A 77 -7.05 14.54 -12.00
N LYS A 78 -7.02 14.00 -13.21
CA LYS A 78 -8.09 13.16 -13.77
C LYS A 78 -7.62 11.74 -13.97
N THR A 79 -8.52 10.78 -13.77
CA THR A 79 -8.25 9.35 -13.98
C THR A 79 -8.70 8.96 -15.40
N PHE A 80 -7.80 8.34 -16.15
CA PHE A 80 -8.03 7.82 -17.48
C PHE A 80 -7.87 6.31 -17.50
N HIS A 81 -8.60 5.65 -18.39
CA HIS A 81 -8.42 4.24 -18.67
C HIS A 81 -7.29 4.03 -19.69
N GLY A 82 -6.35 3.14 -19.36
CA GLY A 82 -5.20 2.84 -20.22
C GLY A 82 -5.54 1.82 -21.31
N ASN A 83 -4.87 1.92 -22.45
CA ASN A 83 -4.98 0.94 -23.55
C ASN A 83 -3.91 -0.15 -23.43
N TYR A 84 -3.83 -0.79 -22.23
CA TYR A 84 -2.90 -1.88 -21.93
C TYR A 84 -3.57 -2.92 -21.01
N LEU A 85 -3.06 -4.14 -21.03
CA LEU A 85 -3.61 -5.22 -20.20
C LEU A 85 -3.28 -4.97 -18.73
N PRO A 86 -4.29 -4.89 -17.85
CA PRO A 86 -4.08 -4.75 -16.42
C PRO A 86 -3.47 -6.02 -15.83
N LEU A 87 -2.58 -5.87 -14.84
CA LEU A 87 -2.00 -7.00 -14.10
C LEU A 87 -2.92 -7.54 -13.01
N VAL A 88 -3.79 -6.68 -12.48
CA VAL A 88 -4.73 -7.01 -11.41
C VAL A 88 -6.12 -6.47 -11.74
N THR A 89 -7.15 -7.13 -11.24
CA THR A 89 -8.52 -6.64 -11.40
C THR A 89 -8.75 -5.40 -10.56
N ARG A 90 -9.69 -4.55 -10.98
CA ARG A 90 -10.09 -3.35 -10.22
C ARG A 90 -10.62 -3.71 -8.82
N GLU A 91 -11.33 -4.81 -8.71
CA GLU A 91 -11.86 -5.30 -7.43
C GLU A 91 -10.74 -5.66 -6.45
N LEU A 92 -9.70 -6.37 -6.94
CA LEU A 92 -8.53 -6.73 -6.15
C LEU A 92 -7.77 -5.47 -5.70
N TRP A 93 -7.59 -4.50 -6.61
CA TRP A 93 -6.95 -3.22 -6.29
C TRP A 93 -7.74 -2.45 -5.22
N ASN A 94 -9.08 -2.32 -5.36
CA ASN A 94 -9.94 -1.65 -4.39
C ASN A 94 -9.85 -2.30 -3.01
N ARG A 95 -9.89 -3.65 -2.93
CA ARG A 95 -9.74 -4.38 -1.67
C ARG A 95 -8.42 -4.06 -0.97
N VAL A 96 -7.33 -3.95 -1.73
CA VAL A 96 -6.02 -3.56 -1.21
C VAL A 96 -6.07 -2.13 -0.65
N GLN A 97 -6.72 -1.17 -1.34
CA GLN A 97 -6.87 0.19 -0.84
C GLN A 97 -7.66 0.23 0.47
N ASP A 98 -8.78 -0.47 0.56
CA ASP A 98 -9.60 -0.55 1.77
C ASP A 98 -8.79 -1.05 2.98
N ILE A 99 -7.98 -2.09 2.79
CA ILE A 99 -7.11 -2.63 3.85
C ILE A 99 -6.05 -1.60 4.25
N MET A 100 -5.42 -0.92 3.28
CA MET A 100 -4.42 0.10 3.54
C MET A 100 -5.00 1.27 4.33
N ASP A 101 -6.20 1.74 3.97
CA ASP A 101 -6.87 2.88 4.59
C ASP A 101 -7.38 2.53 5.99
N ARG A 102 -7.97 1.35 6.19
CA ARG A 102 -8.35 0.85 7.52
C ARG A 102 -7.15 0.75 8.47
N ARG A 103 -6.02 0.24 7.99
CA ARG A 103 -4.79 0.17 8.79
C ARG A 103 -4.21 1.54 9.12
N PHE A 104 -4.41 2.53 8.24
CA PHE A 104 -4.00 3.91 8.51
C PHE A 104 -4.89 4.56 9.59
N LEU A 105 -6.21 4.38 9.52
CA LEU A 105 -7.16 4.90 10.49
C LEU A 105 -6.97 4.29 11.89
N ASN A 106 -6.65 2.98 11.95
CA ASN A 106 -6.42 2.24 13.20
C ASN A 106 -5.00 2.40 13.76
N ARG A 107 -4.21 3.34 13.24
CA ARG A 107 -2.89 3.64 13.75
C ARG A 107 -3.00 4.43 15.05
N HIS A 108 -3.27 3.71 16.16
CA HIS A 108 -3.13 4.29 17.49
C HIS A 108 -1.67 4.74 17.67
N ARG A 109 -1.46 6.03 17.90
CA ARG A 109 -0.16 6.52 18.36
C ARG A 109 0.13 5.81 19.67
N LYS A 110 1.21 5.03 19.72
CA LYS A 110 1.68 4.47 20.99
C LYS A 110 1.90 5.66 21.93
N ALA A 111 1.16 5.69 23.02
CA ALA A 111 1.37 6.71 24.04
C ALA A 111 2.82 6.62 24.50
N LYS A 112 3.50 7.77 24.57
CA LYS A 112 4.91 7.88 24.99
C LYS A 112 5.10 7.42 26.43
N HIS A 113 4.04 7.47 27.22
CA HIS A 113 3.99 7.07 28.62
C HIS A 113 2.80 6.14 28.83
N ASN A 114 3.03 5.09 29.61
CA ASN A 114 1.99 4.13 29.98
C ASN A 114 1.43 4.53 31.36
N PHE A 115 0.30 5.23 31.36
CA PHE A 115 -0.42 5.55 32.59
C PHE A 115 -1.40 4.44 32.94
N ALA A 116 -1.46 4.04 34.21
CA ALA A 116 -2.24 2.91 34.69
C ALA A 116 -3.74 2.98 34.34
N PHE A 117 -4.29 4.18 34.16
CA PHE A 117 -5.71 4.40 33.89
C PHE A 117 -5.98 5.03 32.51
N SER A 118 -5.02 4.96 31.59
CA SER A 118 -5.22 5.48 30.22
C SER A 118 -6.37 4.80 29.52
N GLY A 119 -7.37 5.57 29.09
CA GLY A 119 -8.54 5.07 28.38
C GLY A 119 -9.67 4.50 29.26
N LEU A 120 -9.46 4.41 30.58
CA LEU A 120 -10.51 3.93 31.51
C LEU A 120 -11.35 5.05 32.13
N ILE A 121 -10.84 6.28 32.10
CA ILE A 121 -11.51 7.44 32.68
C ILE A 121 -12.05 8.34 31.57
N SER A 122 -13.34 8.61 31.59
CA SER A 122 -14.02 9.56 30.71
C SER A 122 -14.53 10.78 31.48
N CYS A 123 -14.57 11.93 30.80
CA CYS A 123 -15.13 13.14 31.37
C CYS A 123 -16.65 12.98 31.53
N GLY A 124 -17.17 13.17 32.74
CA GLY A 124 -18.62 13.11 33.03
C GLY A 124 -19.45 14.18 32.32
N HIS A 125 -18.84 15.24 31.79
CA HIS A 125 -19.52 16.32 31.12
C HIS A 125 -19.62 16.12 29.60
N CYS A 126 -18.52 15.72 28.94
CA CYS A 126 -18.45 15.62 27.48
C CYS A 126 -18.19 14.21 26.96
N GLY A 127 -17.98 13.22 27.83
CA GLY A 127 -17.71 11.82 27.44
C GLY A 127 -16.33 11.57 26.82
N CYS A 128 -15.48 12.60 26.69
CA CYS A 128 -14.13 12.44 26.13
C CYS A 128 -13.23 11.66 27.07
N SER A 129 -12.36 10.82 26.51
CA SER A 129 -11.33 10.08 27.25
C SER A 129 -10.32 11.03 27.87
N LEU A 130 -10.05 10.88 29.15
CA LEU A 130 -9.00 11.64 29.86
C LEU A 130 -7.63 11.03 29.61
N MET A 131 -6.66 11.87 29.26
CA MET A 131 -5.27 11.47 29.05
C MET A 131 -4.40 11.96 30.21
N GLY A 132 -3.54 11.08 30.74
CA GLY A 132 -2.54 11.46 31.70
C GLY A 132 -1.41 12.29 31.06
N GLU A 133 -0.94 13.32 31.75
CA GLU A 133 0.19 14.15 31.33
C GLU A 133 1.24 14.18 32.45
N LEU A 134 2.52 14.10 32.05
CA LEU A 134 3.65 14.35 32.97
C LEU A 134 3.97 15.85 32.95
N LYS A 135 3.65 16.53 34.03
CA LYS A 135 4.06 17.92 34.22
C LYS A 135 5.50 17.95 34.72
N LYS A 136 6.41 18.63 34.00
CA LYS A 136 7.78 18.92 34.42
C LYS A 136 7.80 20.07 35.40
#